data_edc74a896a4a8e96edace1b434489c05
#
_entry.id   edc74a896a4a8e96edace1b434489c05
#
_cell.length_a   1.000
_cell.length_b   1.000
_cell.length_c   1.000
_cell.angle_alpha   90.00
_cell.angle_beta   90.00
_cell.angle_gamma   90.00
#
_symmetry.space_group_name_H-M   'P 1'
#
loop_
_entity.id
_entity.type
_entity.pdbx_description
1 polymer ?
#
loop_
_entity_poly.entity_id
_entity_poly.type
_entity_poly.pdbx_seq_one_letter_code
_entity_poly.pdbx_strand_id
1 'polypeptide(L)'
;MNGKRPLIASMHGVVAAAHPMAAQAGAQMLREGGNAFDAIAATAAALNVAEPFMSGLAGMGMATVYVAAEKRVRTLDFITRVPSRLPIERFKQREDLARGPLACGTPGNLAGWCELVRAYGRKSLAEVFRPAIALARDGIVLTEFGESKFMEAARELKNHPAFYQDWNRTYAFGKGEVRAGQVLKQPELARTFEAIAAEGPAYLHGGALGKAIVAHARKLGGCLTQEDFEAVKPAWLDPVSAAYRGMTIHTLPPPCEGFQYLLTLRILDGFDIARLERNGVEHLDLVYRAIRVAAGARIAYNNPSPRKLRSLLDDAFVARLRKRVADGKPIDGPTEQWVEPKPVDERKEHTTSFSAADREGNVVCLTQSLGAGFGCGVVVPGTGVCLNNFLYWGEVNPKGTNYMRPGGQLALPTAPSIGMRKGRPVLALGTPGSYGICQTQTQTMVQLTDYGLSIQDAIEAPRARLWDGRRVQVESRIRPEVIEALKARGHAAEAYLPWTMTVGGMHGIVIDPDTGSMTGGCDPRRDGYVATA
;
A
#
# COMPACT_ATOMS: atom_id res chain seq x y z
N MET A 1 -10.61 30.57 11.84
CA MET A 1 -9.79 29.44 11.37
C MET A 1 -10.58 28.18 11.58
N ASN A 2 -10.98 27.50 10.53
CA ASN A 2 -11.53 26.15 10.68
C ASN A 2 -10.37 25.24 11.11
N GLY A 3 -10.56 24.43 12.17
CA GLY A 3 -9.51 23.60 12.75
C GLY A 3 -8.88 22.67 11.70
N LYS A 4 -7.78 23.08 11.12
CA LYS A 4 -6.95 22.31 10.19
C LYS A 4 -5.76 21.73 10.93
N ARG A 5 -5.32 20.55 10.53
CA ARG A 5 -4.01 20.06 10.96
C ARG A 5 -2.93 21.02 10.46
N PRO A 6 -1.94 21.37 11.28
CA PRO A 6 -0.84 22.21 10.83
C PRO A 6 -0.05 21.49 9.74
N LEU A 7 0.47 22.24 8.77
CA LEU A 7 1.46 21.73 7.82
C LEU A 7 2.78 21.50 8.57
N ILE A 8 3.36 20.32 8.37
CA ILE A 8 4.65 19.96 8.95
C ILE A 8 5.68 19.96 7.81
N ALA A 9 6.67 20.84 7.93
CA ALA A 9 7.68 21.04 6.92
C ALA A 9 9.10 21.09 7.51
N SER A 10 10.10 20.73 6.70
CA SER A 10 11.52 20.76 7.07
C SER A 10 12.39 21.00 5.85
N MET A 11 13.58 21.57 6.09
CA MET A 11 14.68 21.63 5.12
C MET A 11 15.65 20.45 5.25
N HIS A 12 15.53 19.66 6.31
CA HIS A 12 16.50 18.63 6.66
C HIS A 12 16.04 17.22 6.33
N GLY A 13 14.73 16.98 6.39
CA GLY A 13 14.13 15.70 6.04
C GLY A 13 12.73 15.55 6.61
N VAL A 14 11.90 14.77 5.93
CA VAL A 14 10.50 14.50 6.28
C VAL A 14 10.20 13.03 6.09
N VAL A 15 9.47 12.46 7.04
CA VAL A 15 8.90 11.11 6.95
C VAL A 15 7.40 11.22 7.20
N ALA A 16 6.59 10.73 6.25
CA ALA A 16 5.13 10.65 6.37
C ALA A 16 4.71 9.18 6.40
N ALA A 17 4.11 8.72 7.49
CA ALA A 17 3.78 7.31 7.71
C ALA A 17 2.45 7.12 8.45
N ALA A 18 1.93 5.89 8.44
CA ALA A 18 0.62 5.55 8.99
C ALA A 18 0.56 5.51 10.52
N HIS A 19 1.71 5.58 11.20
CA HIS A 19 1.77 5.56 12.67
C HIS A 19 2.86 6.51 13.20
N PRO A 20 2.60 7.27 14.29
CA PRO A 20 3.56 8.26 14.83
C PRO A 20 4.92 7.65 15.18
N MET A 21 4.94 6.48 15.84
CA MET A 21 6.18 5.82 16.25
C MET A 21 7.02 5.41 15.06
N ALA A 22 6.39 5.01 13.95
CA ALA A 22 7.09 4.65 12.73
C ALA A 22 7.65 5.87 11.98
N ALA A 23 6.89 6.96 11.90
CA ALA A 23 7.38 8.21 11.34
C ALA A 23 8.58 8.73 12.13
N GLN A 24 8.53 8.66 13.47
CA GLN A 24 9.63 9.05 14.35
C GLN A 24 10.87 8.16 14.17
N ALA A 25 10.70 6.83 14.00
CA ALA A 25 11.80 5.91 13.74
C ALA A 25 12.58 6.30 12.47
N GLY A 26 11.86 6.63 11.38
CA GLY A 26 12.50 7.11 10.16
C GLY A 26 13.16 8.49 10.32
N ALA A 27 12.49 9.44 10.97
CA ALA A 27 13.05 10.76 11.24
C ALA A 27 14.29 10.69 12.15
N GLN A 28 14.33 9.74 13.07
CA GLN A 28 15.51 9.47 13.89
C GLN A 28 16.71 9.08 13.03
N MET A 29 16.53 8.20 12.04
CA MET A 29 17.61 7.83 11.12
C MET A 29 18.15 9.05 10.37
N LEU A 30 17.28 9.95 9.91
CA LEU A 30 17.73 11.19 9.27
C LEU A 30 18.53 12.09 10.23
N ARG A 31 18.06 12.29 11.46
CA ARG A 31 18.75 13.09 12.48
C ARG A 31 20.12 12.51 12.88
N GLU A 32 20.25 11.19 12.83
CA GLU A 32 21.50 10.47 13.15
C GLU A 32 22.46 10.36 11.95
N GLY A 33 22.19 11.08 10.85
CA GLY A 33 23.07 11.14 9.67
C GLY A 33 22.84 10.04 8.63
N GLY A 34 21.78 9.26 8.76
CA GLY A 34 21.25 8.40 7.70
C GLY A 34 20.58 9.23 6.59
N ASN A 35 20.14 8.57 5.53
CA ASN A 35 19.45 9.18 4.40
C ASN A 35 18.01 8.64 4.26
N ALA A 36 17.30 9.03 3.19
CA ALA A 36 15.92 8.61 2.96
C ALA A 36 15.77 7.08 2.83
N PHE A 37 16.80 6.36 2.39
CA PHE A 37 16.78 4.89 2.27
C PHE A 37 16.89 4.20 3.63
N ASP A 38 17.72 4.71 4.53
CA ASP A 38 17.79 4.24 5.92
C ASP A 38 16.48 4.56 6.66
N ALA A 39 15.97 5.77 6.47
CA ALA A 39 14.73 6.24 7.10
C ALA A 39 13.53 5.39 6.68
N ILE A 40 13.39 5.07 5.39
CA ILE A 40 12.25 4.30 4.91
C ILE A 40 12.29 2.84 5.42
N ALA A 41 13.48 2.23 5.51
CA ALA A 41 13.64 0.87 6.03
C ALA A 41 13.36 0.81 7.54
N ALA A 42 13.82 1.80 8.31
CA ALA A 42 13.50 1.91 9.74
C ALA A 42 11.99 2.14 9.98
N THR A 43 11.36 2.99 9.16
CA THR A 43 9.90 3.20 9.18
C THR A 43 9.16 1.91 8.87
N ALA A 44 9.59 1.15 7.85
CA ALA A 44 8.99 -0.11 7.45
C ALA A 44 9.02 -1.16 8.58
N ALA A 45 10.17 -1.31 9.24
CA ALA A 45 10.33 -2.22 10.38
C ALA A 45 9.51 -1.77 11.60
N ALA A 46 9.47 -0.45 11.89
CA ALA A 46 8.67 0.09 12.98
C ALA A 46 7.16 -0.07 12.75
N LEU A 47 6.68 0.03 11.49
CA LEU A 47 5.29 -0.27 11.12
C LEU A 47 4.93 -1.74 11.35
N ASN A 48 5.86 -2.68 11.16
CA ASN A 48 5.62 -4.09 11.51
C ASN A 48 5.29 -4.26 13.01
N VAL A 49 5.87 -3.43 13.87
CA VAL A 49 5.60 -3.45 15.31
C VAL A 49 4.33 -2.70 15.66
N ALA A 50 4.15 -1.50 15.08
CA ALA A 50 3.09 -0.57 15.45
C ALA A 50 1.74 -0.89 14.79
N GLU A 51 1.76 -1.39 13.55
CA GLU A 51 0.58 -1.79 12.78
C GLU A 51 0.71 -3.23 12.25
N PRO A 52 0.90 -4.25 13.13
CA PRO A 52 1.11 -5.64 12.69
C PRO A 52 -0.08 -6.22 11.92
N PHE A 53 -1.23 -5.55 11.98
CA PHE A 53 -2.42 -5.86 11.20
C PHE A 53 -2.34 -5.36 9.74
N MET A 54 -1.46 -4.40 9.41
CA MET A 54 -1.33 -3.84 8.06
C MET A 54 -0.17 -4.44 7.28
N SER A 55 0.99 -4.61 7.93
CA SER A 55 2.21 -5.06 7.26
C SER A 55 3.18 -5.75 8.23
N GLY A 56 4.16 -6.46 7.68
CA GLY A 56 5.20 -7.12 8.45
C GLY A 56 6.31 -7.69 7.58
N LEU A 57 7.39 -8.14 8.22
CA LEU A 57 8.58 -8.66 7.52
C LEU A 57 8.28 -9.87 6.62
N ALA A 58 7.26 -10.66 6.98
CA ALA A 58 6.79 -11.78 6.16
C ALA A 58 5.72 -11.37 5.10
N GLY A 59 5.58 -10.10 4.82
CA GLY A 59 4.75 -9.56 3.76
C GLY A 59 5.47 -9.34 2.44
N MET A 60 4.90 -8.48 1.60
CA MET A 60 5.50 -8.01 0.36
C MET A 60 5.43 -6.49 0.27
N GLY A 61 6.17 -5.92 -0.65
CA GLY A 61 6.11 -4.49 -0.94
C GLY A 61 6.76 -4.10 -2.26
N MET A 62 6.74 -2.81 -2.50
CA MET A 62 7.32 -2.16 -3.66
C MET A 62 7.72 -0.72 -3.30
N ALA A 63 8.74 -0.21 -3.93
CA ALA A 63 9.18 1.17 -3.76
C ALA A 63 9.42 1.87 -5.09
N THR A 64 9.02 3.13 -5.17
CA THR A 64 9.49 4.08 -6.19
C THR A 64 10.42 5.06 -5.51
N VAL A 65 11.62 5.20 -6.04
CA VAL A 65 12.68 6.00 -5.42
C VAL A 65 13.28 6.99 -6.42
N TYR A 66 13.62 8.18 -5.95
CA TYR A 66 14.52 9.08 -6.66
C TYR A 66 15.87 9.07 -5.97
N VAL A 67 16.90 8.70 -6.72
CA VAL A 67 18.29 8.67 -6.25
C VAL A 67 18.97 9.97 -6.69
N ALA A 68 19.22 10.87 -5.76
CA ALA A 68 19.75 12.19 -6.05
C ALA A 68 21.12 12.14 -6.73
N ALA A 69 22.00 11.25 -6.30
CA ALA A 69 23.35 11.05 -6.88
C ALA A 69 23.29 10.58 -8.35
N GLU A 70 22.27 9.78 -8.71
CA GLU A 70 22.06 9.30 -10.07
C GLU A 70 21.17 10.25 -10.90
N LYS A 71 20.50 11.22 -10.27
CA LYS A 71 19.46 12.08 -10.87
C LYS A 71 18.39 11.27 -11.58
N ARG A 72 18.00 10.14 -11.02
CA ARG A 72 17.16 9.14 -11.67
C ARG A 72 16.09 8.59 -10.75
N VAL A 73 14.90 8.35 -11.32
CA VAL A 73 13.87 7.55 -10.67
C VAL A 73 14.12 6.07 -10.96
N ARG A 74 14.08 5.24 -9.94
CA ARG A 74 14.14 3.78 -10.01
C ARG A 74 12.96 3.17 -9.24
N THR A 75 12.70 1.90 -9.48
CA THR A 75 11.69 1.16 -8.73
C THR A 75 12.28 -0.15 -8.22
N LEU A 76 11.87 -0.56 -7.04
CA LEU A 76 12.28 -1.81 -6.43
C LEU A 76 11.06 -2.71 -6.22
N ASP A 77 11.08 -3.86 -6.88
CA ASP A 77 10.08 -4.92 -6.75
C ASP A 77 10.57 -5.96 -5.73
N PHE A 78 9.81 -6.14 -4.66
CA PHE A 78 9.95 -7.22 -3.68
C PHE A 78 8.58 -7.84 -3.36
N ILE A 79 7.82 -8.02 -4.43
CA ILE A 79 6.49 -8.62 -4.40
C ILE A 79 6.55 -10.10 -4.03
N THR A 80 5.45 -10.59 -3.46
CA THR A 80 5.26 -12.01 -3.16
C THR A 80 5.20 -12.85 -4.44
N ARG A 81 5.58 -14.12 -4.32
CA ARG A 81 5.39 -15.13 -5.36
C ARG A 81 4.47 -16.23 -4.86
N VAL A 82 3.82 -16.90 -5.80
CA VAL A 82 3.05 -18.10 -5.53
C VAL A 82 4.03 -19.22 -5.14
N PRO A 83 3.85 -19.93 -4.01
CA PRO A 83 4.70 -21.05 -3.65
C PRO A 83 4.78 -22.11 -4.76
N SER A 84 5.97 -22.68 -4.97
CA SER A 84 6.22 -23.64 -6.05
C SER A 84 5.40 -24.93 -5.94
N ARG A 85 4.96 -25.26 -4.71
CA ARG A 85 4.16 -26.48 -4.42
C ARG A 85 2.71 -26.16 -4.06
N LEU A 86 2.17 -25.00 -4.49
CA LEU A 86 0.76 -24.67 -4.24
C LEU A 86 -0.14 -25.68 -4.96
N PRO A 87 -1.01 -26.43 -4.23
CA PRO A 87 -1.94 -27.37 -4.85
C PRO A 87 -3.18 -26.63 -5.38
N ILE A 88 -3.00 -25.86 -6.46
CA ILE A 88 -4.01 -24.91 -6.97
C ILE A 88 -5.33 -25.60 -7.34
N GLU A 89 -5.28 -26.86 -7.76
CA GLU A 89 -6.44 -27.68 -8.15
C GLU A 89 -7.37 -28.00 -6.97
N ARG A 90 -6.92 -27.81 -5.74
CA ARG A 90 -7.74 -28.05 -4.53
C ARG A 90 -8.71 -26.90 -4.23
N PHE A 91 -8.49 -25.73 -4.83
CA PHE A 91 -9.28 -24.54 -4.56
C PHE A 91 -10.35 -24.33 -5.63
N LYS A 92 -11.57 -24.05 -5.21
CA LYS A 92 -12.71 -23.76 -6.08
C LYS A 92 -12.91 -22.26 -6.28
N GLN A 93 -12.54 -21.48 -5.28
CA GLN A 93 -12.69 -20.05 -5.25
C GLN A 93 -11.56 -19.45 -4.39
N ARG A 94 -11.28 -18.16 -4.58
CA ARG A 94 -10.21 -17.48 -3.83
C ARG A 94 -10.46 -17.38 -2.33
N GLU A 95 -11.73 -17.40 -1.92
CA GLU A 95 -12.13 -17.36 -0.51
C GLU A 95 -11.57 -18.55 0.28
N ASP A 96 -11.29 -19.65 -0.38
CA ASP A 96 -10.60 -20.80 0.22
C ASP A 96 -9.16 -20.44 0.66
N LEU A 97 -8.61 -19.33 0.13
CA LEU A 97 -7.30 -18.77 0.45
C LEU A 97 -7.36 -17.49 1.30
N ALA A 98 -8.49 -17.22 1.96
CA ALA A 98 -8.61 -16.02 2.80
C ALA A 98 -7.77 -16.12 4.08
N ARG A 99 -7.68 -17.30 4.69
CA ARG A 99 -6.96 -17.54 5.95
C ARG A 99 -6.23 -18.90 5.93
N GLY A 100 -5.27 -19.03 6.83
CA GLY A 100 -4.49 -20.25 7.02
C GLY A 100 -3.23 -20.31 6.14
N PRO A 101 -2.39 -21.34 6.34
CA PRO A 101 -1.04 -21.40 5.80
C PRO A 101 -0.96 -21.58 4.29
N LEU A 102 -2.03 -22.08 3.63
CA LEU A 102 -2.11 -22.18 2.17
C LEU A 102 -2.38 -20.84 1.49
N ALA A 103 -2.82 -19.82 2.23
CA ALA A 103 -3.01 -18.47 1.71
C ALA A 103 -1.71 -17.67 1.59
N CYS A 104 -0.62 -18.18 2.19
CA CYS A 104 0.65 -17.46 2.28
C CYS A 104 1.45 -17.55 0.98
N GLY A 105 1.77 -16.38 0.42
CA GLY A 105 2.79 -16.25 -0.62
C GLY A 105 4.19 -16.09 -0.02
N THR A 106 5.23 -16.20 -0.84
CA THR A 106 6.62 -16.05 -0.38
C THR A 106 6.88 -14.64 0.17
N PRO A 107 7.49 -14.48 1.36
CA PRO A 107 7.79 -13.17 1.94
C PRO A 107 8.85 -12.39 1.16
N GLY A 108 8.59 -11.12 0.86
CA GLY A 108 9.54 -10.25 0.15
C GLY A 108 10.01 -9.03 0.94
N ASN A 109 9.23 -8.55 1.92
CA ASN A 109 9.49 -7.28 2.61
C ASN A 109 10.89 -7.15 3.20
N LEU A 110 11.34 -8.14 3.97
CA LEU A 110 12.65 -8.07 4.61
C LEU A 110 13.78 -7.92 3.57
N ALA A 111 13.70 -8.69 2.48
CA ALA A 111 14.69 -8.59 1.42
C ALA A 111 14.70 -7.20 0.77
N GLY A 112 13.50 -6.62 0.52
CA GLY A 112 13.35 -5.27 -0.04
C GLY A 112 13.90 -4.18 0.87
N TRP A 113 13.61 -4.22 2.17
CA TRP A 113 14.12 -3.25 3.14
C TRP A 113 15.65 -3.29 3.22
N CYS A 114 16.23 -4.50 3.31
CA CYS A 114 17.67 -4.68 3.33
C CYS A 114 18.33 -4.25 2.01
N GLU A 115 17.66 -4.47 0.87
CA GLU A 115 18.20 -4.05 -0.44
C GLU A 115 18.22 -2.52 -0.59
N LEU A 116 17.22 -1.79 -0.09
CA LEU A 116 17.22 -0.32 -0.08
C LEU A 116 18.42 0.22 0.70
N VAL A 117 18.68 -0.33 1.90
CA VAL A 117 19.82 0.05 2.74
C VAL A 117 21.13 -0.34 2.08
N ARG A 118 21.25 -1.56 1.56
CA ARG A 118 22.48 -2.06 0.91
C ARG A 118 22.86 -1.23 -0.32
N ALA A 119 21.88 -0.85 -1.13
CA ALA A 119 22.13 -0.15 -2.39
C ALA A 119 22.45 1.33 -2.19
N TYR A 120 21.77 1.99 -1.26
CA TYR A 120 21.80 3.45 -1.14
C TYR A 120 21.85 3.98 0.29
N GLY A 121 21.68 3.13 1.30
CA GLY A 121 21.75 3.52 2.70
C GLY A 121 23.18 3.85 3.16
N ARG A 122 23.28 4.46 4.32
CA ARG A 122 24.54 4.84 5.00
C ARG A 122 24.70 4.15 6.33
N LYS A 123 23.61 3.62 6.86
CA LYS A 123 23.54 2.99 8.16
C LYS A 123 23.66 1.48 8.06
N SER A 124 24.21 0.87 9.10
CA SER A 124 24.17 -0.58 9.25
C SER A 124 22.74 -1.08 9.52
N LEU A 125 22.45 -2.34 9.22
CA LEU A 125 21.14 -2.93 9.55
C LEU A 125 20.87 -2.88 11.07
N ALA A 126 21.91 -2.98 11.91
CA ALA A 126 21.77 -2.85 13.36
C ALA A 126 21.26 -1.46 13.78
N GLU A 127 21.76 -0.39 13.14
CA GLU A 127 21.26 0.97 13.39
C GLU A 127 19.84 1.15 12.86
N VAL A 128 19.56 0.67 11.64
CA VAL A 128 18.25 0.80 10.98
C VAL A 128 17.14 0.08 11.75
N PHE A 129 17.39 -1.14 12.25
CA PHE A 129 16.38 -1.91 12.98
C PHE A 129 16.30 -1.58 14.48
N ARG A 130 17.27 -0.82 15.03
CA ARG A 130 17.27 -0.45 16.46
C ARG A 130 15.96 0.18 16.96
N PRO A 131 15.31 1.13 16.26
CA PRO A 131 14.02 1.67 16.71
C PRO A 131 12.93 0.61 16.77
N ALA A 132 12.82 -0.27 15.77
CA ALA A 132 11.83 -1.34 15.76
C ALA A 132 12.06 -2.38 16.88
N ILE A 133 13.33 -2.72 17.16
CA ILE A 133 13.73 -3.59 18.28
C ILE A 133 13.29 -2.98 19.61
N ALA A 134 13.54 -1.68 19.82
CA ALA A 134 13.15 -0.97 21.04
C ALA A 134 11.61 -0.95 21.19
N LEU A 135 10.88 -0.59 20.14
CA LEU A 135 9.41 -0.57 20.16
C LEU A 135 8.82 -1.96 20.45
N ALA A 136 9.37 -3.01 19.87
CA ALA A 136 8.88 -4.38 20.09
C ALA A 136 9.17 -4.88 21.51
N ARG A 137 10.35 -4.56 22.06
CA ARG A 137 10.77 -4.97 23.40
C ARG A 137 10.06 -4.17 24.50
N ASP A 138 10.07 -2.84 24.38
CA ASP A 138 9.60 -1.93 25.43
C ASP A 138 8.07 -1.78 25.37
N GLY A 139 7.50 -1.97 24.18
CA GLY A 139 6.06 -1.96 23.89
C GLY A 139 5.58 -0.68 23.23
N ILE A 140 4.44 -0.78 22.60
CA ILE A 140 3.68 0.33 22.02
C ILE A 140 2.35 0.51 22.74
N VAL A 141 1.88 1.74 22.86
CA VAL A 141 0.54 2.03 23.37
C VAL A 141 -0.45 1.86 22.21
N LEU A 142 -1.45 1.00 22.39
CA LEU A 142 -2.50 0.78 21.39
C LEU A 142 -3.39 2.02 21.26
N THR A 143 -3.67 2.41 20.03
CA THR A 143 -4.59 3.48 19.67
C THR A 143 -6.02 2.95 19.54
N GLU A 144 -7.02 3.84 19.44
CA GLU A 144 -8.42 3.44 19.14
C GLU A 144 -8.53 2.76 17.78
N PHE A 145 -7.79 3.24 16.77
CA PHE A 145 -7.73 2.59 15.46
C PHE A 145 -7.11 1.19 15.58
N GLY A 146 -6.00 1.06 16.32
CA GLY A 146 -5.40 -0.23 16.63
C GLY A 146 -6.38 -1.18 17.31
N GLU A 147 -7.02 -0.76 18.43
CA GLU A 147 -8.05 -1.56 19.11
C GLU A 147 -9.09 -2.10 18.13
N SER A 148 -9.65 -1.22 17.28
CA SER A 148 -10.66 -1.61 16.29
C SER A 148 -10.16 -2.75 15.39
N LYS A 149 -8.91 -2.66 14.88
CA LYS A 149 -8.33 -3.66 13.98
C LYS A 149 -7.97 -4.97 14.66
N PHE A 150 -7.45 -4.91 15.87
CA PHE A 150 -7.19 -6.12 16.66
C PHE A 150 -8.48 -6.86 17.04
N MET A 151 -9.53 -6.12 17.44
CA MET A 151 -10.82 -6.71 17.79
C MET A 151 -11.55 -7.28 16.56
N GLU A 152 -11.42 -6.66 15.41
CA GLU A 152 -11.92 -7.20 14.14
C GLU A 152 -11.26 -8.54 13.82
N ALA A 153 -9.93 -8.60 13.89
CA ALA A 153 -9.18 -9.83 13.67
C ALA A 153 -9.49 -10.92 14.71
N ALA A 154 -9.62 -10.55 15.99
CA ALA A 154 -9.97 -11.51 17.06
C ALA A 154 -11.30 -12.19 16.80
N ARG A 155 -12.32 -11.44 16.35
CA ARG A 155 -13.65 -12.00 16.03
C ARG A 155 -13.60 -12.98 14.86
N GLU A 156 -12.84 -12.66 13.82
CA GLU A 156 -12.71 -13.52 12.65
C GLU A 156 -11.86 -14.76 12.95
N LEU A 157 -10.68 -14.57 13.55
CA LEU A 157 -9.70 -15.64 13.75
C LEU A 157 -10.13 -16.68 14.80
N LYS A 158 -11.08 -16.36 15.69
CA LYS A 158 -11.70 -17.35 16.59
C LYS A 158 -12.30 -18.56 15.86
N ASN A 159 -12.69 -18.38 14.61
CA ASN A 159 -13.21 -19.45 13.76
C ASN A 159 -12.11 -20.40 13.23
N HIS A 160 -10.83 -20.12 13.53
CA HIS A 160 -9.67 -20.86 13.06
C HIS A 160 -8.81 -21.36 14.24
N PRO A 161 -9.29 -22.34 15.05
CA PRO A 161 -8.63 -22.74 16.29
C PRO A 161 -7.21 -23.26 16.11
N ALA A 162 -6.87 -23.79 14.94
CA ALA A 162 -5.56 -24.35 14.65
C ALA A 162 -4.39 -23.35 14.77
N PHE A 163 -4.66 -22.05 14.58
CA PHE A 163 -3.63 -21.00 14.66
C PHE A 163 -4.07 -19.77 15.48
N TYR A 164 -5.33 -19.73 15.93
CA TYR A 164 -5.84 -18.61 16.73
C TYR A 164 -5.09 -18.44 18.06
N GLN A 165 -4.69 -19.53 18.72
CA GLN A 165 -4.05 -19.46 20.03
C GLN A 165 -2.70 -18.72 19.98
N ASP A 166 -1.90 -18.94 18.95
CA ASP A 166 -0.61 -18.24 18.79
C ASP A 166 -0.83 -16.76 18.48
N TRP A 167 -1.80 -16.43 17.64
CA TRP A 167 -2.19 -15.05 17.38
C TRP A 167 -2.71 -14.35 18.65
N ASN A 168 -3.60 -15.01 19.40
CA ASN A 168 -4.19 -14.49 20.65
C ASN A 168 -3.13 -14.22 21.71
N ARG A 169 -2.17 -15.15 21.88
CA ARG A 169 -1.05 -14.98 22.82
C ARG A 169 -0.18 -13.78 22.43
N THR A 170 0.12 -13.62 21.15
CA THR A 170 1.04 -12.58 20.65
C THR A 170 0.40 -11.20 20.65
N TYR A 171 -0.86 -11.09 20.26
CA TYR A 171 -1.50 -9.81 19.96
C TYR A 171 -2.70 -9.46 20.83
N ALA A 172 -3.31 -10.40 21.52
CA ALA A 172 -4.48 -10.17 22.35
C ALA A 172 -4.30 -10.68 23.80
N PHE A 173 -3.06 -10.63 24.31
CA PHE A 173 -2.70 -10.94 25.70
C PHE A 173 -3.16 -12.31 26.19
N GLY A 174 -3.46 -13.24 25.29
CA GLY A 174 -4.07 -14.54 25.62
C GLY A 174 -5.55 -14.46 26.02
N LYS A 175 -6.16 -13.26 26.03
CA LYS A 175 -7.54 -12.99 26.47
C LYS A 175 -8.53 -12.85 25.31
N GLY A 176 -8.05 -12.66 24.07
CA GLY A 176 -8.87 -12.39 22.89
C GLY A 176 -9.49 -11.00 22.85
N GLU A 177 -9.00 -10.10 23.70
CA GLU A 177 -9.48 -8.73 23.84
C GLU A 177 -8.30 -7.77 23.98
N VAL A 178 -8.41 -6.62 23.33
CA VAL A 178 -7.49 -5.50 23.48
C VAL A 178 -8.26 -4.20 23.63
N ARG A 179 -7.63 -3.18 24.22
CA ARG A 179 -8.21 -1.84 24.38
C ARG A 179 -7.16 -0.78 24.11
N ALA A 180 -7.59 0.36 23.60
CA ALA A 180 -6.76 1.54 23.49
C ALA A 180 -6.16 1.89 24.86
N GLY A 181 -4.92 2.39 24.85
CA GLY A 181 -4.16 2.68 26.05
C GLY A 181 -3.40 1.50 26.66
N GLN A 182 -3.67 0.27 26.25
CA GLN A 182 -2.85 -0.89 26.67
C GLN A 182 -1.48 -0.88 25.99
N VAL A 183 -0.47 -1.41 26.68
CA VAL A 183 0.89 -1.54 26.15
C VAL A 183 1.08 -2.93 25.58
N LEU A 184 1.24 -3.02 24.25
CA LEU A 184 1.54 -4.27 23.57
C LEU A 184 3.06 -4.43 23.44
N LYS A 185 3.60 -5.46 24.10
CA LYS A 185 5.00 -5.89 23.95
C LYS A 185 5.08 -7.09 23.02
N GLN A 186 6.09 -7.11 22.16
CA GLN A 186 6.35 -8.18 21.18
C GLN A 186 7.78 -8.73 21.34
N PRO A 187 8.14 -9.34 22.49
CA PRO A 187 9.52 -9.71 22.79
C PRO A 187 10.09 -10.77 21.84
N GLU A 188 9.24 -11.65 21.28
CA GLU A 188 9.67 -12.62 20.27
C GLU A 188 10.06 -11.90 18.96
N LEU A 189 9.28 -10.92 18.54
CA LEU A 189 9.59 -10.11 17.35
C LEU A 189 10.85 -9.24 17.56
N ALA A 190 11.08 -8.73 18.78
CA ALA A 190 12.31 -8.01 19.10
C ALA A 190 13.55 -8.89 18.87
N ARG A 191 13.56 -10.12 19.40
CA ARG A 191 14.65 -11.11 19.17
C ARG A 191 14.81 -11.45 17.69
N THR A 192 13.72 -11.55 16.96
CA THR A 192 13.76 -11.77 15.50
C THR A 192 14.44 -10.60 14.78
N PHE A 193 14.12 -9.36 15.12
CA PHE A 193 14.80 -8.19 14.54
C PHE A 193 16.28 -8.08 15.00
N GLU A 194 16.62 -8.47 16.22
CA GLU A 194 18.01 -8.55 16.69
C GLU A 194 18.83 -9.53 15.84
N ALA A 195 18.29 -10.72 15.57
CA ALA A 195 18.92 -11.71 14.70
C ALA A 195 19.04 -11.21 13.24
N ILE A 196 18.00 -10.54 12.71
CA ILE A 196 18.06 -9.93 11.38
C ILE A 196 19.12 -8.81 11.33
N ALA A 197 19.24 -8.01 12.38
CA ALA A 197 20.26 -6.97 12.46
C ALA A 197 21.70 -7.53 12.39
N ALA A 198 21.90 -8.73 12.93
CA ALA A 198 23.19 -9.42 12.92
C ALA A 198 23.46 -10.20 11.62
N GLU A 199 22.46 -10.93 11.11
CA GLU A 199 22.63 -11.88 9.99
C GLU A 199 22.11 -11.35 8.65
N GLY A 200 21.39 -10.22 8.66
CA GLY A 200 20.77 -9.64 7.48
C GLY A 200 19.58 -10.46 6.95
N PRO A 201 19.21 -10.27 5.66
CA PRO A 201 18.06 -10.95 5.06
C PRO A 201 18.24 -12.46 4.96
N ALA A 202 19.48 -12.97 5.05
CA ALA A 202 19.78 -14.40 5.02
C ALA A 202 19.12 -15.15 6.18
N TYR A 203 18.90 -14.51 7.34
CA TYR A 203 18.20 -15.10 8.47
C TYR A 203 16.79 -15.61 8.10
N LEU A 204 16.09 -14.88 7.22
CA LEU A 204 14.81 -15.32 6.66
C LEU A 204 14.99 -16.18 5.40
N HIS A 205 15.79 -15.74 4.43
CA HIS A 205 15.84 -16.27 3.08
C HIS A 205 16.87 -17.42 2.91
N GLY A 206 17.04 -18.26 3.88
CA GLY A 206 17.95 -19.43 3.89
C GLY A 206 18.30 -19.87 5.30
N GLY A 207 18.05 -19.00 6.28
CA GLY A 207 18.46 -19.17 7.67
C GLY A 207 17.39 -19.78 8.59
N ALA A 208 17.61 -19.57 9.89
CA ALA A 208 16.82 -20.19 10.94
C ALA A 208 15.35 -19.76 10.94
N LEU A 209 15.06 -18.49 10.66
CA LEU A 209 13.69 -17.97 10.61
C LEU A 209 12.89 -18.62 9.47
N GLY A 210 13.47 -18.70 8.26
CA GLY A 210 12.82 -19.35 7.12
C GLY A 210 12.50 -20.81 7.41
N LYS A 211 13.44 -21.55 8.01
CA LYS A 211 13.24 -22.94 8.44
C LYS A 211 12.10 -23.07 9.46
N ALA A 212 12.04 -22.18 10.45
CA ALA A 212 10.98 -22.17 11.45
C ALA A 212 9.60 -21.90 10.81
N ILE A 213 9.51 -20.93 9.89
CA ILE A 213 8.26 -20.64 9.16
C ILE A 213 7.82 -21.84 8.33
N VAL A 214 8.71 -22.43 7.53
CA VAL A 214 8.40 -23.62 6.70
C VAL A 214 7.92 -24.78 7.56
N ALA A 215 8.61 -25.07 8.66
CA ALA A 215 8.25 -26.16 9.57
C ALA A 215 6.85 -25.94 10.18
N HIS A 216 6.58 -24.71 10.66
CA HIS A 216 5.29 -24.40 11.27
C HIS A 216 4.14 -24.38 10.23
N ALA A 217 4.36 -23.74 9.08
CA ALA A 217 3.37 -23.74 8.00
C ALA A 217 3.04 -25.17 7.53
N ARG A 218 4.04 -26.03 7.37
CA ARG A 218 3.86 -27.45 7.00
C ARG A 218 3.07 -28.21 8.06
N LYS A 219 3.34 -28.01 9.35
CA LYS A 219 2.59 -28.62 10.46
C LYS A 219 1.10 -28.29 10.39
N LEU A 220 0.76 -27.09 9.89
CA LEU A 220 -0.62 -26.61 9.70
C LEU A 220 -1.20 -26.96 8.31
N GLY A 221 -0.48 -27.73 7.49
CA GLY A 221 -0.92 -28.11 6.13
C GLY A 221 -0.58 -27.12 5.01
N GLY A 222 0.34 -26.19 5.25
CA GLY A 222 0.85 -25.25 4.25
C GLY A 222 1.83 -25.88 3.26
N CYS A 223 2.14 -25.15 2.18
CA CYS A 223 2.92 -25.65 1.04
C CYS A 223 4.26 -24.90 0.82
N LEU A 224 4.58 -23.87 1.63
CA LEU A 224 5.85 -23.16 1.55
C LEU A 224 7.05 -24.11 1.72
N THR A 225 8.09 -23.88 0.94
CA THR A 225 9.35 -24.64 1.02
C THR A 225 10.52 -23.71 1.28
N GLN A 226 11.66 -24.27 1.67
CA GLN A 226 12.89 -23.47 1.89
C GLN A 226 13.37 -22.85 0.58
N GLU A 227 13.25 -23.58 -0.52
CA GLU A 227 13.62 -23.12 -1.86
C GLU A 227 12.80 -21.91 -2.31
N ASP A 228 11.51 -21.84 -1.92
CA ASP A 228 10.67 -20.67 -2.19
C ASP A 228 11.22 -19.40 -1.53
N PHE A 229 11.78 -19.52 -0.31
CA PHE A 229 12.40 -18.39 0.40
C PHE A 229 13.74 -17.99 -0.22
N GLU A 230 14.57 -18.96 -0.60
CA GLU A 230 15.88 -18.73 -1.23
C GLU A 230 15.76 -18.10 -2.63
N ALA A 231 14.64 -18.35 -3.30
CA ALA A 231 14.33 -17.79 -4.61
C ALA A 231 13.90 -16.29 -4.56
N VAL A 232 13.62 -15.74 -3.37
CA VAL A 232 13.21 -14.33 -3.24
C VAL A 232 14.41 -13.43 -3.50
N LYS A 233 14.31 -12.61 -4.55
CA LYS A 233 15.32 -11.61 -4.91
C LYS A 233 14.62 -10.31 -5.28
N PRO A 234 14.84 -9.23 -4.52
CA PRO A 234 14.38 -7.91 -4.92
C PRO A 234 14.96 -7.51 -6.28
N ALA A 235 14.16 -6.87 -7.11
CA ALA A 235 14.56 -6.50 -8.46
C ALA A 235 14.46 -4.98 -8.67
N TRP A 236 15.57 -4.35 -9.05
CA TRP A 236 15.57 -2.96 -9.52
C TRP A 236 15.06 -2.90 -10.96
N LEU A 237 14.02 -2.11 -11.18
CA LEU A 237 13.35 -1.97 -12.47
C LEU A 237 13.29 -0.50 -12.88
N ASP A 238 13.17 -0.27 -14.19
CA ASP A 238 12.86 1.06 -14.71
C ASP A 238 11.38 1.38 -14.47
N PRO A 239 11.05 2.61 -14.04
CA PRO A 239 9.67 2.98 -13.78
C PRO A 239 8.85 3.06 -15.07
N VAL A 240 7.54 2.86 -14.93
CA VAL A 240 6.57 3.35 -15.90
C VAL A 240 6.15 4.77 -15.52
N SER A 241 5.88 5.62 -16.51
CA SER A 241 5.54 7.02 -16.24
C SER A 241 4.47 7.57 -17.18
N ALA A 242 3.80 8.63 -16.73
CA ALA A 242 2.88 9.42 -17.52
C ALA A 242 2.93 10.90 -17.13
N ALA A 243 2.68 11.78 -18.11
CA ALA A 243 2.53 13.20 -17.86
C ALA A 243 1.14 13.52 -17.28
N TYR A 244 1.09 14.43 -16.31
CA TYR A 244 -0.13 15.03 -15.77
C TYR A 244 0.15 16.43 -15.23
N ARG A 245 -0.56 17.45 -15.75
CA ARG A 245 -0.46 18.86 -15.29
C ARG A 245 0.99 19.36 -15.17
N GLY A 246 1.82 19.07 -16.17
CA GLY A 246 3.21 19.52 -16.21
C GLY A 246 4.16 18.76 -15.27
N MET A 247 3.70 17.69 -14.64
CA MET A 247 4.53 16.72 -13.92
C MET A 247 4.65 15.42 -14.71
N THR A 248 5.77 14.72 -14.55
CA THR A 248 5.91 13.32 -14.94
C THR A 248 5.77 12.47 -13.70
N ILE A 249 4.72 11.64 -13.64
CA ILE A 249 4.44 10.75 -12.53
C ILE A 249 5.03 9.38 -12.84
N HIS A 250 5.85 8.86 -11.93
CA HIS A 250 6.53 7.57 -12.03
C HIS A 250 5.97 6.59 -10.99
N THR A 251 5.79 5.33 -11.39
CA THR A 251 5.47 4.20 -10.50
C THR A 251 6.08 2.92 -11.05
N LEU A 252 5.91 1.78 -10.35
CA LEU A 252 6.44 0.51 -10.81
C LEU A 252 5.75 0.00 -12.08
N PRO A 253 6.49 -0.72 -12.93
CA PRO A 253 5.92 -1.49 -14.04
C PRO A 253 5.16 -2.75 -13.53
N PRO A 254 4.42 -3.46 -14.38
CA PRO A 254 3.88 -4.77 -14.04
C PRO A 254 4.96 -5.72 -13.48
N PRO A 255 4.60 -6.58 -12.49
CA PRO A 255 3.24 -6.95 -12.11
C PRO A 255 2.51 -5.96 -11.17
N CYS A 256 3.07 -4.78 -10.91
CA CYS A 256 2.36 -3.70 -10.26
C CYS A 256 1.29 -3.12 -11.20
N GLU A 257 0.07 -2.99 -10.71
CA GLU A 257 -1.06 -2.46 -11.48
C GLU A 257 -1.18 -0.92 -11.45
N GLY A 258 -0.14 -0.23 -10.97
CA GLY A 258 -0.07 1.24 -10.89
C GLY A 258 -0.28 1.97 -12.22
N PHE A 259 -0.13 1.27 -13.36
CA PHE A 259 -0.43 1.85 -14.66
C PHE A 259 -1.91 2.25 -14.82
N GLN A 260 -2.85 1.67 -14.06
CA GLN A 260 -4.22 2.15 -14.00
C GLN A 260 -4.28 3.60 -13.51
N TYR A 261 -3.53 3.94 -12.47
CA TYR A 261 -3.44 5.30 -11.95
C TYR A 261 -2.89 6.25 -13.02
N LEU A 262 -1.79 5.89 -13.68
CA LEU A 262 -1.20 6.69 -14.76
C LEU A 262 -2.16 6.87 -15.93
N LEU A 263 -2.88 5.81 -16.33
CA LEU A 263 -3.88 5.86 -17.39
C LEU A 263 -5.05 6.78 -17.01
N THR A 264 -5.52 6.72 -15.76
CA THR A 264 -6.58 7.60 -15.27
C THR A 264 -6.15 9.06 -15.34
N LEU A 265 -4.94 9.38 -14.89
CA LEU A 265 -4.38 10.74 -14.96
C LEU A 265 -4.28 11.23 -16.42
N ARG A 266 -3.78 10.40 -17.33
CA ARG A 266 -3.72 10.74 -18.76
C ARG A 266 -5.09 11.00 -19.38
N ILE A 267 -6.12 10.25 -18.96
CA ILE A 267 -7.50 10.52 -19.40
C ILE A 267 -7.92 11.90 -18.90
N LEU A 268 -7.74 12.17 -17.59
CA LEU A 268 -8.15 13.41 -16.95
C LEU A 268 -7.38 14.65 -17.44
N ASP A 269 -6.14 14.49 -17.91
CA ASP A 269 -5.33 15.57 -18.44
C ASP A 269 -5.95 16.30 -19.66
N GLY A 270 -6.90 15.63 -20.32
CA GLY A 270 -7.66 16.21 -21.45
C GLY A 270 -8.88 17.05 -21.05
N PHE A 271 -9.16 17.26 -19.77
CA PHE A 271 -10.32 18.02 -19.28
C PHE A 271 -9.88 19.19 -18.41
N ASP A 272 -10.60 20.30 -18.47
CA ASP A 272 -10.36 21.48 -17.62
C ASP A 272 -11.09 21.35 -16.28
N ILE A 273 -10.54 20.47 -15.41
CA ILE A 273 -11.14 20.14 -14.11
C ILE A 273 -11.14 21.36 -13.18
N ALA A 274 -10.13 22.21 -13.27
CA ALA A 274 -9.98 23.38 -12.41
C ALA A 274 -11.16 24.36 -12.49
N ARG A 275 -11.92 24.35 -13.60
CA ARG A 275 -13.13 25.17 -13.78
C ARG A 275 -14.39 24.55 -13.18
N LEU A 276 -14.36 23.28 -12.83
CA LEU A 276 -15.50 22.61 -12.22
C LEU A 276 -15.60 22.93 -10.74
N GLU A 277 -16.80 22.98 -10.19
CA GLU A 277 -16.98 23.12 -8.75
C GLU A 277 -16.31 21.97 -8.03
N ARG A 278 -15.36 22.28 -7.14
CA ARG A 278 -14.66 21.26 -6.36
C ARG A 278 -15.64 20.44 -5.51
N ASN A 279 -15.60 19.13 -5.64
CA ASN A 279 -16.53 18.17 -5.04
C ASN A 279 -18.00 18.36 -5.49
N GLY A 280 -18.23 19.11 -6.58
CA GLY A 280 -19.50 19.20 -7.28
C GLY A 280 -19.74 17.98 -8.16
N VAL A 281 -20.97 17.87 -8.69
CA VAL A 281 -21.40 16.68 -9.45
C VAL A 281 -20.59 16.48 -10.73
N GLU A 282 -20.29 17.56 -11.48
CA GLU A 282 -19.51 17.50 -12.73
C GLU A 282 -18.09 16.97 -12.47
N HIS A 283 -17.45 17.48 -11.43
CA HIS A 283 -16.12 17.04 -11.03
C HIS A 283 -16.11 15.55 -10.67
N LEU A 284 -16.98 15.14 -9.75
CA LEU A 284 -16.99 13.77 -9.24
C LEU A 284 -17.41 12.76 -10.31
N ASP A 285 -18.43 13.07 -11.10
CA ASP A 285 -18.88 12.24 -12.23
C ASP A 285 -17.75 12.01 -13.25
N LEU A 286 -17.04 13.08 -13.62
CA LEU A 286 -15.91 13.01 -14.55
C LEU A 286 -14.80 12.10 -14.02
N VAL A 287 -14.38 12.31 -12.77
CA VAL A 287 -13.32 11.53 -12.14
C VAL A 287 -13.73 10.06 -12.00
N TYR A 288 -14.97 9.77 -11.57
CA TYR A 288 -15.45 8.40 -11.39
C TYR A 288 -15.53 7.65 -12.73
N ARG A 289 -15.98 8.29 -13.80
CA ARG A 289 -15.99 7.68 -15.13
C ARG A 289 -14.58 7.40 -15.63
N ALA A 290 -13.64 8.32 -15.45
CA ALA A 290 -12.25 8.11 -15.82
C ALA A 290 -11.62 6.92 -15.08
N ILE A 291 -11.85 6.82 -13.75
CA ILE A 291 -11.40 5.69 -12.94
C ILE A 291 -11.96 4.37 -13.46
N ARG A 292 -13.29 4.28 -13.75
CA ARG A 292 -13.91 3.04 -14.24
C ARG A 292 -13.36 2.60 -15.59
N VAL A 293 -13.19 3.53 -16.51
CA VAL A 293 -12.64 3.22 -17.82
C VAL A 293 -11.19 2.69 -17.74
N ALA A 294 -10.38 3.31 -16.89
CA ALA A 294 -9.00 2.87 -16.67
C ALA A 294 -8.93 1.52 -15.94
N ALA A 295 -9.81 1.30 -14.95
CA ALA A 295 -9.92 0.01 -14.27
C ALA A 295 -10.32 -1.11 -15.23
N GLY A 296 -11.29 -0.88 -16.12
CA GLY A 296 -11.68 -1.83 -17.16
C GLY A 296 -10.50 -2.18 -18.09
N ALA A 297 -9.68 -1.20 -18.46
CA ALA A 297 -8.46 -1.45 -19.26
C ALA A 297 -7.42 -2.28 -18.48
N ARG A 298 -7.20 -1.99 -17.19
CA ARG A 298 -6.32 -2.78 -16.33
C ARG A 298 -6.76 -4.23 -16.24
N ILE A 299 -8.04 -4.47 -15.98
CA ILE A 299 -8.58 -5.84 -15.83
C ILE A 299 -8.47 -6.63 -17.14
N ALA A 300 -8.81 -5.98 -18.26
CA ALA A 300 -8.71 -6.62 -19.57
C ALA A 300 -7.27 -6.98 -19.97
N TYR A 301 -6.28 -6.26 -19.47
CA TYR A 301 -4.87 -6.39 -19.82
C TYR A 301 -3.97 -6.51 -18.60
N ASN A 302 -4.41 -7.24 -17.60
CA ASN A 302 -3.66 -7.43 -16.37
C ASN A 302 -2.26 -8.02 -16.64
N ASN A 303 -1.26 -7.51 -15.92
CA ASN A 303 0.15 -7.86 -16.11
C ASN A 303 0.61 -7.78 -17.60
N PRO A 304 0.40 -6.62 -18.28
CA PRO A 304 0.70 -6.49 -19.69
C PRO A 304 2.21 -6.55 -19.96
N SER A 305 2.58 -7.11 -21.11
CA SER A 305 3.97 -7.03 -21.57
C SER A 305 4.41 -5.57 -21.76
N PRO A 306 5.72 -5.26 -21.76
CA PRO A 306 6.22 -3.89 -21.94
C PRO A 306 5.71 -3.22 -23.23
N ARG A 307 5.57 -3.99 -24.32
CA ARG A 307 4.98 -3.48 -25.58
C ARG A 307 3.51 -3.13 -25.41
N LYS A 308 2.74 -4.00 -24.76
CA LYS A 308 1.31 -3.78 -24.51
C LYS A 308 1.09 -2.60 -23.56
N LEU A 309 1.89 -2.50 -22.50
CA LEU A 309 1.84 -1.40 -21.55
C LEU A 309 2.03 -0.05 -22.26
N ARG A 310 3.04 0.06 -23.14
CA ARG A 310 3.22 1.28 -23.96
C ARG A 310 1.98 1.60 -24.78
N SER A 311 1.35 0.61 -25.41
CA SER A 311 0.13 0.83 -26.21
C SER A 311 -1.09 1.22 -25.38
N LEU A 312 -1.15 0.83 -24.09
CA LEU A 312 -2.21 1.26 -23.17
C LEU A 312 -2.05 2.71 -22.69
N LEU A 313 -0.84 3.22 -22.77
CA LEU A 313 -0.50 4.59 -22.38
C LEU A 313 -0.24 5.49 -23.60
N ASP A 314 -0.48 5.05 -24.83
CA ASP A 314 -0.31 5.91 -26.02
C ASP A 314 -1.49 6.88 -26.22
N ASP A 315 -1.23 7.93 -27.02
CA ASP A 315 -2.20 9.00 -27.25
C ASP A 315 -3.48 8.49 -27.92
N ALA A 316 -3.38 7.54 -28.85
CA ALA A 316 -4.53 7.02 -29.59
C ALA A 316 -5.45 6.21 -28.67
N PHE A 317 -4.90 5.37 -27.77
CA PHE A 317 -5.68 4.62 -26.80
C PHE A 317 -6.34 5.57 -25.79
N VAL A 318 -5.57 6.51 -25.25
CA VAL A 318 -6.06 7.53 -24.30
C VAL A 318 -7.18 8.38 -24.91
N ALA A 319 -7.03 8.82 -26.17
CA ALA A 319 -8.06 9.58 -26.86
C ALA A 319 -9.40 8.83 -26.99
N ARG A 320 -9.36 7.52 -27.30
CA ARG A 320 -10.58 6.70 -27.32
C ARG A 320 -11.26 6.63 -25.94
N LEU A 321 -10.46 6.49 -24.88
CA LEU A 321 -10.98 6.44 -23.52
C LEU A 321 -11.54 7.81 -23.08
N ARG A 322 -10.86 8.92 -23.44
CA ARG A 322 -11.39 10.29 -23.23
C ARG A 322 -12.75 10.50 -23.88
N LYS A 323 -12.91 10.06 -25.15
CA LYS A 323 -14.20 10.13 -25.84
C LYS A 323 -15.29 9.39 -25.05
N ARG A 324 -14.99 8.16 -24.59
CA ARG A 324 -15.93 7.38 -23.78
C ARG A 324 -16.31 8.07 -22.47
N VAL A 325 -15.36 8.76 -21.83
CA VAL A 325 -15.61 9.56 -20.62
C VAL A 325 -16.41 10.81 -20.95
N ALA A 326 -16.11 11.49 -22.06
CA ALA A 326 -16.81 12.71 -22.49
C ALA A 326 -18.27 12.46 -22.91
N ASP A 327 -18.60 11.26 -23.41
CA ASP A 327 -19.97 10.91 -23.84
C ASP A 327 -21.03 11.00 -22.73
N GLY A 328 -20.64 11.12 -21.46
CA GLY A 328 -21.53 11.32 -20.32
C GLY A 328 -22.40 10.12 -19.97
N LYS A 329 -22.28 9.00 -20.69
CA LYS A 329 -23.07 7.80 -20.44
C LYS A 329 -22.58 7.04 -19.20
N PRO A 330 -23.48 6.40 -18.44
CA PRO A 330 -23.11 5.53 -17.34
C PRO A 330 -22.10 4.46 -17.78
N ILE A 331 -21.13 4.18 -16.93
CA ILE A 331 -20.11 3.16 -17.19
C ILE A 331 -20.29 2.06 -16.16
N ASP A 332 -20.75 0.91 -16.64
CA ASP A 332 -20.74 -0.35 -15.89
C ASP A 332 -19.39 -1.02 -16.06
N GLY A 333 -18.98 -1.78 -15.08
CA GLY A 333 -17.82 -2.63 -15.22
C GLY A 333 -17.16 -2.97 -13.90
N PRO A 334 -16.32 -4.01 -13.92
CA PRO A 334 -15.53 -4.35 -12.77
C PRO A 334 -14.49 -3.24 -12.50
N THR A 335 -14.28 -2.93 -11.24
CA THR A 335 -13.18 -2.11 -10.75
C THR A 335 -12.13 -2.99 -10.05
N GLU A 336 -12.53 -4.19 -9.69
CA GLU A 336 -11.71 -5.28 -9.16
C GLU A 336 -11.43 -6.32 -10.26
N GLN A 337 -10.92 -7.48 -9.91
CA GLN A 337 -10.62 -8.54 -10.90
C GLN A 337 -11.75 -9.55 -11.12
N TRP A 338 -12.86 -9.38 -10.43
CA TRP A 338 -13.91 -10.40 -10.39
C TRP A 338 -14.89 -10.27 -11.54
N VAL A 339 -15.18 -11.42 -12.14
CA VAL A 339 -16.20 -11.55 -13.19
C VAL A 339 -17.61 -11.51 -12.59
N GLU A 340 -17.77 -11.87 -11.32
CA GLU A 340 -19.07 -11.87 -10.63
C GLU A 340 -19.10 -10.85 -9.50
N PRO A 341 -20.14 -10.02 -9.40
CA PRO A 341 -20.34 -9.10 -8.28
C PRO A 341 -20.47 -9.92 -7.00
N LYS A 342 -19.54 -9.73 -6.06
CA LYS A 342 -19.65 -10.33 -4.72
C LYS A 342 -19.89 -9.23 -3.69
N PRO A 343 -20.53 -9.55 -2.55
CA PRO A 343 -20.60 -8.63 -1.44
C PRO A 343 -19.19 -8.19 -1.05
N VAL A 344 -19.00 -6.88 -0.95
CA VAL A 344 -17.71 -6.31 -0.59
C VAL A 344 -17.42 -6.65 0.87
N ASP A 345 -16.30 -7.29 1.11
CA ASP A 345 -15.77 -7.44 2.47
C ASP A 345 -14.70 -6.36 2.70
N GLU A 346 -15.16 -5.21 3.18
CA GLU A 346 -14.30 -4.04 3.48
C GLU A 346 -13.21 -4.36 4.51
N ARG A 347 -13.37 -5.43 5.29
CA ARG A 347 -12.43 -5.89 6.33
C ARG A 347 -11.15 -6.48 5.77
N LYS A 348 -11.09 -6.77 4.46
CA LYS A 348 -9.93 -7.43 3.82
C LYS A 348 -8.96 -6.46 3.15
N GLU A 349 -9.21 -5.15 3.20
CA GLU A 349 -8.37 -4.13 2.55
C GLU A 349 -7.34 -3.53 3.50
N HIS A 350 -6.24 -4.25 3.74
CA HIS A 350 -5.18 -3.83 4.63
C HIS A 350 -3.84 -3.70 3.90
N THR A 351 -3.21 -2.59 4.04
CA THR A 351 -1.92 -2.23 3.42
C THR A 351 -1.43 -0.98 4.14
N THR A 352 -0.15 -0.68 4.08
CA THR A 352 0.38 0.62 4.49
C THR A 352 1.27 1.20 3.41
N SER A 353 1.27 2.53 3.30
CA SER A 353 2.15 3.28 2.40
C SER A 353 2.77 4.44 3.15
N PHE A 354 4.00 4.78 2.86
CA PHE A 354 4.75 5.82 3.56
C PHE A 354 5.86 6.36 2.67
N SER A 355 6.35 7.56 3.01
CA SER A 355 7.34 8.26 2.22
C SER A 355 8.41 8.90 3.10
N ALA A 356 9.63 8.98 2.59
CA ALA A 356 10.74 9.70 3.19
C ALA A 356 11.45 10.56 2.14
N ALA A 357 11.89 11.75 2.56
CA ALA A 357 12.74 12.62 1.76
C ALA A 357 13.83 13.23 2.65
N ASP A 358 15.03 13.38 2.13
CA ASP A 358 16.18 13.93 2.85
C ASP A 358 16.70 15.23 2.22
N ARG A 359 17.57 15.91 2.95
CA ARG A 359 18.19 17.19 2.53
C ARG A 359 19.08 17.08 1.28
N GLU A 360 19.47 15.87 0.90
CA GLU A 360 20.32 15.63 -0.28
C GLU A 360 19.47 15.44 -1.54
N GLY A 361 18.14 15.42 -1.36
CA GLY A 361 17.17 15.29 -2.43
C GLY A 361 16.80 13.85 -2.77
N ASN A 362 17.22 12.83 -1.98
CA ASN A 362 16.69 11.49 -2.15
C ASN A 362 15.24 11.45 -1.68
N VAL A 363 14.41 10.73 -2.44
CA VAL A 363 12.98 10.59 -2.15
C VAL A 363 12.57 9.13 -2.32
N VAL A 364 11.88 8.58 -1.34
CA VAL A 364 11.39 7.19 -1.37
C VAL A 364 9.90 7.18 -1.04
N CYS A 365 9.10 6.54 -1.88
CA CYS A 365 7.72 6.17 -1.59
C CYS A 365 7.62 4.64 -1.61
N LEU A 366 7.14 4.05 -0.51
CA LEU A 366 7.05 2.60 -0.35
C LEU A 366 5.63 2.20 0.06
N THR A 367 5.15 1.12 -0.55
CA THR A 367 3.90 0.45 -0.16
C THR A 367 4.23 -0.97 0.25
N GLN A 368 3.78 -1.39 1.42
CA GLN A 368 3.97 -2.74 1.93
C GLN A 368 2.70 -3.29 2.58
N SER A 369 2.57 -4.62 2.64
CA SER A 369 1.34 -5.25 3.13
C SER A 369 1.58 -6.68 3.61
N LEU A 370 0.65 -7.17 4.44
CA LEU A 370 0.44 -8.62 4.70
C LEU A 370 -0.72 -9.18 3.88
N GLY A 371 -1.46 -8.33 3.14
CA GLY A 371 -2.68 -8.67 2.44
C GLY A 371 -3.90 -8.23 3.26
N ALA A 372 -4.63 -9.15 3.89
CA ALA A 372 -5.70 -8.85 4.83
C ALA A 372 -5.16 -8.48 6.22
N GLY A 373 -6.04 -8.04 7.12
CA GLY A 373 -5.67 -7.78 8.52
C GLY A 373 -5.03 -8.99 9.18
N PHE A 374 -3.77 -8.86 9.64
CA PHE A 374 -2.92 -9.96 10.11
C PHE A 374 -2.72 -11.08 9.06
N GLY A 375 -2.72 -10.75 7.79
CA GLY A 375 -2.45 -11.68 6.70
C GLY A 375 -3.29 -12.95 6.76
N CYS A 376 -2.67 -14.13 6.76
CA CYS A 376 -3.37 -15.40 6.86
C CYS A 376 -3.78 -15.78 8.31
N GLY A 377 -3.44 -14.96 9.32
CA GLY A 377 -3.74 -15.20 10.74
C GLY A 377 -2.75 -16.12 11.44
N VAL A 378 -1.80 -16.70 10.72
CA VAL A 378 -0.79 -17.62 11.29
C VAL A 378 0.37 -16.79 11.84
N VAL A 379 0.61 -16.92 13.14
CA VAL A 379 1.81 -16.40 13.83
C VAL A 379 2.74 -17.56 14.13
N VAL A 380 4.01 -17.42 13.76
CA VAL A 380 5.00 -18.48 13.96
C VAL A 380 5.54 -18.41 15.40
N PRO A 381 5.30 -19.45 16.22
CA PRO A 381 5.68 -19.45 17.64
C PRO A 381 7.18 -19.20 17.84
N GLY A 382 7.53 -18.43 18.87
CA GLY A 382 8.91 -18.08 19.21
C GLY A 382 9.56 -17.01 18.34
N THR A 383 8.88 -16.57 17.27
CA THR A 383 9.41 -15.55 16.34
C THR A 383 8.63 -14.24 16.35
N GLY A 384 7.37 -14.25 16.76
CA GLY A 384 6.45 -13.11 16.67
C GLY A 384 6.08 -12.72 15.23
N VAL A 385 6.41 -13.54 14.23
CA VAL A 385 6.19 -13.25 12.81
C VAL A 385 4.80 -13.71 12.39
N CYS A 386 4.00 -12.77 11.88
CA CYS A 386 2.70 -13.03 11.26
C CYS A 386 2.87 -13.19 9.74
N LEU A 387 2.28 -14.25 9.16
CA LEU A 387 2.40 -14.59 7.75
C LEU A 387 1.34 -13.87 6.90
N ASN A 388 1.68 -13.55 5.66
CA ASN A 388 0.81 -12.90 4.70
C ASN A 388 -0.28 -13.85 4.12
N ASN A 389 -1.27 -13.29 3.40
CA ASN A 389 -2.27 -14.07 2.66
C ASN A 389 -2.42 -13.57 1.21
N PHE A 390 -1.31 -13.26 0.53
CA PHE A 390 -1.37 -12.67 -0.81
C PHE A 390 -2.00 -13.55 -1.87
N LEU A 391 -2.07 -14.87 -1.68
CA LEU A 391 -2.74 -15.75 -2.63
C LEU A 391 -4.25 -15.46 -2.72
N TYR A 392 -4.83 -14.82 -1.72
CA TYR A 392 -6.21 -14.31 -1.79
C TYR A 392 -6.43 -13.29 -2.93
N TRP A 393 -5.39 -12.58 -3.40
CA TRP A 393 -5.47 -11.64 -4.53
C TRP A 393 -5.26 -12.29 -5.90
N GLY A 394 -4.95 -13.59 -5.93
CA GLY A 394 -4.85 -14.36 -7.17
C GLY A 394 -6.19 -14.97 -7.58
N GLU A 395 -6.24 -15.48 -8.80
CA GLU A 395 -7.38 -16.19 -9.35
C GLU A 395 -7.09 -17.69 -9.40
N VAL A 396 -8.07 -18.49 -9.00
CA VAL A 396 -8.00 -19.97 -9.07
C VAL A 396 -8.46 -20.51 -10.43
N ASN A 397 -9.21 -19.71 -11.20
CA ASN A 397 -9.66 -20.07 -12.53
C ASN A 397 -8.49 -19.93 -13.53
N PRO A 398 -8.10 -20.99 -14.27
CA PRO A 398 -7.02 -20.94 -15.25
C PRO A 398 -7.22 -19.93 -16.39
N LYS A 399 -8.46 -19.52 -16.65
CA LYS A 399 -8.81 -18.49 -17.64
C LYS A 399 -8.71 -17.06 -17.08
N GLY A 400 -8.49 -16.92 -15.78
CA GLY A 400 -8.35 -15.63 -15.13
C GLY A 400 -7.07 -14.91 -15.52
N THR A 401 -7.12 -13.58 -15.58
CA THR A 401 -5.98 -12.75 -15.97
C THR A 401 -4.88 -12.68 -14.91
N ASN A 402 -5.21 -13.03 -13.66
CA ASN A 402 -4.28 -13.13 -12.53
C ASN A 402 -4.22 -14.55 -11.94
N TYR A 403 -4.28 -15.56 -12.81
CA TYR A 403 -4.22 -16.98 -12.41
C TYR A 403 -2.93 -17.30 -11.64
N MET A 404 -3.08 -17.96 -10.51
CA MET A 404 -1.97 -18.35 -9.63
C MET A 404 -1.20 -19.54 -10.20
N ARG A 405 -0.13 -19.25 -10.90
CA ARG A 405 0.80 -20.29 -11.37
C ARG A 405 1.84 -20.57 -10.29
N PRO A 406 2.02 -21.84 -9.86
CA PRO A 406 3.10 -22.17 -8.92
C PRO A 406 4.44 -21.60 -9.35
N GLY A 407 5.16 -20.93 -8.44
CA GLY A 407 6.41 -20.20 -8.71
C GLY A 407 6.24 -18.85 -9.44
N GLY A 408 5.03 -18.50 -9.88
CA GLY A 408 4.73 -17.25 -10.60
C GLY A 408 4.58 -16.04 -9.70
N GLN A 409 4.45 -14.86 -10.33
CA GLN A 409 4.12 -13.61 -9.67
C GLN A 409 2.62 -13.32 -9.81
N LEU A 410 2.06 -12.60 -8.85
CA LEU A 410 0.72 -12.04 -8.89
C LEU A 410 0.77 -10.58 -9.30
N ALA A 411 -0.21 -10.14 -10.08
CA ALA A 411 -0.44 -8.73 -10.28
C ALA A 411 -1.15 -8.14 -9.06
N LEU A 412 -0.65 -7.01 -8.56
CA LEU A 412 -1.18 -6.39 -7.34
C LEU A 412 -1.42 -4.89 -7.52
N PRO A 413 -2.55 -4.36 -7.00
CA PRO A 413 -3.00 -2.99 -7.25
C PRO A 413 -2.31 -1.98 -6.33
N THR A 414 -0.99 -1.87 -6.41
CA THR A 414 -0.22 -0.86 -5.69
C THR A 414 0.28 0.23 -6.64
N ALA A 415 0.58 1.42 -6.12
CA ALA A 415 1.04 2.54 -6.93
C ALA A 415 1.89 3.55 -6.12
N PRO A 416 2.93 3.13 -5.37
CA PRO A 416 3.82 4.13 -4.76
C PRO A 416 4.44 4.97 -5.88
N SER A 417 4.32 6.30 -5.80
CA SER A 417 4.67 7.16 -6.92
C SER A 417 5.53 8.35 -6.53
N ILE A 418 6.34 8.79 -7.49
CA ILE A 418 7.12 10.04 -7.43
C ILE A 418 6.75 10.91 -8.62
N GLY A 419 6.40 12.15 -8.34
CA GLY A 419 6.17 13.21 -9.33
C GLY A 419 7.44 14.03 -9.54
N MET A 420 7.79 14.21 -10.83
CA MET A 420 8.95 15.00 -11.26
C MET A 420 8.52 16.25 -12.02
N ARG A 421 9.18 17.37 -11.79
CA ARG A 421 9.01 18.60 -12.59
C ARG A 421 10.39 19.16 -12.95
N LYS A 422 10.63 19.38 -14.24
CA LYS A 422 11.93 19.89 -14.74
C LYS A 422 13.15 19.12 -14.21
N GLY A 423 13.04 17.77 -14.15
CA GLY A 423 14.11 16.89 -13.70
C GLY A 423 14.32 16.83 -12.18
N ARG A 424 13.48 17.47 -11.37
CA ARG A 424 13.54 17.44 -9.90
C ARG A 424 12.33 16.74 -9.31
N PRO A 425 12.46 15.97 -8.22
CA PRO A 425 11.33 15.40 -7.51
C PRO A 425 10.55 16.51 -6.82
N VAL A 426 9.23 16.51 -6.98
CA VAL A 426 8.32 17.50 -6.36
C VAL A 426 7.23 16.84 -5.52
N LEU A 427 7.06 15.52 -5.64
CA LEU A 427 5.99 14.80 -4.96
C LEU A 427 6.40 13.35 -4.70
N ALA A 428 6.16 12.86 -3.50
CA ALA A 428 6.03 11.44 -3.19
C ALA A 428 4.61 11.19 -2.70
N LEU A 429 3.90 10.21 -3.25
CA LEU A 429 2.50 9.96 -2.91
C LEU A 429 2.19 8.47 -2.95
N GLY A 430 1.58 7.96 -1.89
CA GLY A 430 1.15 6.57 -1.80
C GLY A 430 0.00 6.38 -0.84
N THR A 431 -0.80 5.34 -1.06
CA THR A 431 -1.96 5.00 -0.24
C THR A 431 -2.14 3.50 -0.15
N PRO A 432 -2.65 2.97 0.96
CA PRO A 432 -3.26 1.64 1.02
C PRO A 432 -4.67 1.62 0.43
N GLY A 433 -5.28 0.42 0.34
CA GLY A 433 -6.70 0.27 -0.01
C GLY A 433 -6.98 -0.71 -1.14
N SER A 434 -6.15 -1.75 -1.33
CA SER A 434 -6.36 -2.79 -2.35
C SER A 434 -6.65 -2.19 -3.73
N TYR A 435 -7.67 -2.62 -4.45
CA TYR A 435 -8.09 -2.06 -5.75
C TYR A 435 -8.56 -0.60 -5.69
N GLY A 436 -8.76 -0.02 -4.50
CA GLY A 436 -8.98 1.41 -4.28
C GLY A 436 -7.75 2.27 -4.38
N ILE A 437 -6.55 1.71 -4.32
CA ILE A 437 -5.28 2.46 -4.31
C ILE A 437 -5.21 3.43 -5.50
N CYS A 438 -5.38 2.93 -6.71
CA CYS A 438 -5.32 3.75 -7.92
C CYS A 438 -6.47 4.78 -7.99
N GLN A 439 -7.63 4.47 -7.38
CA GLN A 439 -8.78 5.38 -7.31
C GLN A 439 -8.55 6.53 -6.33
N THR A 440 -8.10 6.21 -5.12
CA THR A 440 -7.80 7.17 -4.05
C THR A 440 -6.68 8.12 -4.47
N GLN A 441 -5.62 7.56 -5.04
CA GLN A 441 -4.46 8.35 -5.47
C GLN A 441 -4.83 9.34 -6.57
N THR A 442 -5.68 8.93 -7.53
CA THR A 442 -6.23 9.82 -8.56
C THR A 442 -7.03 10.97 -7.94
N GLN A 443 -7.96 10.68 -7.02
CA GLN A 443 -8.80 11.71 -6.40
C GLN A 443 -7.95 12.73 -5.64
N THR A 444 -6.94 12.28 -4.90
CA THR A 444 -6.02 13.17 -4.17
C THR A 444 -5.15 13.99 -5.14
N MET A 445 -4.67 13.40 -6.25
CA MET A 445 -3.91 14.15 -7.27
C MET A 445 -4.73 15.29 -7.87
N VAL A 446 -6.01 15.07 -8.19
CA VAL A 446 -6.89 16.14 -8.68
C VAL A 446 -7.03 17.26 -7.66
N GLN A 447 -7.21 16.95 -6.38
CA GLN A 447 -7.28 17.97 -5.32
C GLN A 447 -5.98 18.78 -5.22
N LEU A 448 -4.83 18.11 -5.32
CA LEU A 448 -3.51 18.74 -5.21
C LEU A 448 -3.17 19.59 -6.44
N THR A 449 -3.44 19.09 -7.64
CA THR A 449 -2.93 19.70 -8.87
C THR A 449 -3.91 20.60 -9.58
N ASP A 450 -5.18 20.21 -9.67
CA ASP A 450 -6.22 20.96 -10.39
C ASP A 450 -6.84 22.04 -9.49
N TYR A 451 -6.98 21.76 -8.21
CA TYR A 451 -7.53 22.72 -7.24
C TYR A 451 -6.46 23.41 -6.37
N GLY A 452 -5.19 23.07 -6.53
CA GLY A 452 -4.08 23.74 -5.85
C GLY A 452 -4.09 23.64 -4.33
N LEU A 453 -4.67 22.57 -3.77
CA LEU A 453 -4.70 22.38 -2.32
C LEU A 453 -3.31 22.04 -1.78
N SER A 454 -3.08 22.37 -0.51
CA SER A 454 -1.91 21.84 0.22
C SER A 454 -1.98 20.31 0.26
N ILE A 455 -0.83 19.65 0.46
CA ILE A 455 -0.78 18.18 0.55
C ILE A 455 -1.70 17.65 1.67
N GLN A 456 -1.78 18.32 2.80
CA GLN A 456 -2.64 17.93 3.90
C GLN A 456 -4.12 18.12 3.56
N ASP A 457 -4.50 19.27 2.99
CA ASP A 457 -5.90 19.54 2.57
C ASP A 457 -6.35 18.57 1.46
N ALA A 458 -5.47 18.22 0.52
CA ALA A 458 -5.75 17.27 -0.54
C ALA A 458 -5.95 15.84 -0.01
N ILE A 459 -5.18 15.44 0.99
CA ILE A 459 -5.32 14.15 1.68
C ILE A 459 -6.62 14.11 2.51
N GLU A 460 -6.96 15.20 3.18
CA GLU A 460 -8.19 15.30 3.99
C GLU A 460 -9.45 15.48 3.16
N ALA A 461 -9.35 15.88 1.91
CA ALA A 461 -10.53 16.05 1.05
C ALA A 461 -11.41 14.79 1.05
N PRO A 462 -12.75 14.94 1.03
CA PRO A 462 -13.65 13.80 0.96
C PRO A 462 -13.42 13.01 -0.33
N ARG A 463 -13.48 11.69 -0.21
CA ARG A 463 -13.24 10.73 -1.29
C ARG A 463 -14.37 9.73 -1.44
N ALA A 464 -14.31 8.98 -2.50
CA ALA A 464 -15.22 7.86 -2.75
C ALA A 464 -14.45 6.59 -3.10
N ARG A 465 -15.09 5.45 -2.85
CA ARG A 465 -14.68 4.13 -3.33
C ARG A 465 -15.66 3.66 -4.40
N LEU A 466 -15.13 3.30 -5.56
CA LEU A 466 -15.88 2.71 -6.66
C LEU A 466 -15.75 1.19 -6.58
N TRP A 467 -16.90 0.53 -6.54
CA TRP A 467 -17.03 -0.92 -6.56
C TRP A 467 -17.50 -1.41 -7.93
N ASP A 468 -17.56 -2.71 -8.11
CA ASP A 468 -18.03 -3.32 -9.35
C ASP A 468 -19.45 -2.85 -9.72
N GLY A 469 -19.78 -2.95 -10.98
CA GLY A 469 -21.00 -2.36 -11.53
C GLY A 469 -20.97 -0.84 -11.49
N ARG A 470 -22.01 -0.22 -10.96
CA ARG A 470 -22.14 1.25 -10.80
C ARG A 470 -22.01 1.74 -9.36
N ARG A 471 -21.81 0.83 -8.40
CA ARG A 471 -21.80 1.17 -6.98
C ARG A 471 -20.66 2.13 -6.65
N VAL A 472 -20.98 3.19 -5.92
CA VAL A 472 -20.04 4.19 -5.42
C VAL A 472 -20.37 4.52 -3.97
N GLN A 473 -19.47 4.24 -3.06
CA GLN A 473 -19.53 4.69 -1.68
C GLN A 473 -18.84 6.04 -1.56
N VAL A 474 -19.59 7.08 -1.23
CA VAL A 474 -19.11 8.46 -1.13
C VAL A 474 -19.06 8.84 0.34
N GLU A 475 -17.95 9.37 0.83
CA GLU A 475 -17.91 9.89 2.20
C GLU A 475 -19.01 10.93 2.43
N SER A 476 -19.76 10.81 3.53
CA SER A 476 -20.89 11.70 3.87
C SER A 476 -20.51 13.17 4.10
N ARG A 477 -19.23 13.52 3.96
CA ARG A 477 -18.73 14.91 3.91
C ARG A 477 -18.96 15.59 2.55
N ILE A 478 -19.35 14.83 1.52
CA ILE A 478 -19.89 15.36 0.27
C ILE A 478 -21.35 15.75 0.50
N ARG A 479 -21.75 16.88 -0.05
CA ARG A 479 -23.10 17.41 0.12
C ARG A 479 -24.15 16.41 -0.40
N PRO A 480 -25.27 16.18 0.33
CA PRO A 480 -26.29 15.22 -0.04
C PRO A 480 -26.87 15.45 -1.45
N GLU A 481 -27.08 16.70 -1.84
CA GLU A 481 -27.61 17.06 -3.17
C GLU A 481 -26.65 16.65 -4.31
N VAL A 482 -25.34 16.63 -4.07
CA VAL A 482 -24.36 16.14 -5.03
C VAL A 482 -24.46 14.62 -5.17
N ILE A 483 -24.66 13.90 -4.07
CA ILE A 483 -24.83 12.43 -4.09
C ILE A 483 -26.10 12.07 -4.87
N GLU A 484 -27.22 12.78 -4.66
CA GLU A 484 -28.45 12.58 -5.44
C GLU A 484 -28.27 12.91 -6.92
N ALA A 485 -27.55 13.98 -7.25
CA ALA A 485 -27.24 14.32 -8.63
C ALA A 485 -26.33 13.27 -9.31
N LEU A 486 -25.41 12.63 -8.58
CA LEU A 486 -24.62 11.50 -9.08
C LEU A 486 -25.49 10.28 -9.41
N LYS A 487 -26.54 10.00 -8.60
CA LYS A 487 -27.52 8.95 -8.89
C LYS A 487 -28.27 9.25 -10.20
N ALA A 488 -28.71 10.50 -10.39
CA ALA A 488 -29.36 10.92 -11.62
C ALA A 488 -28.48 10.76 -12.87
N ARG A 489 -27.14 10.81 -12.70
CA ARG A 489 -26.15 10.54 -13.75
C ARG A 489 -25.81 9.05 -13.94
N GLY A 490 -26.51 8.16 -13.22
CA GLY A 490 -26.42 6.71 -13.37
C GLY A 490 -25.37 6.03 -12.48
N HIS A 491 -24.76 6.73 -11.52
CA HIS A 491 -24.00 6.09 -10.47
C HIS A 491 -24.94 5.51 -9.40
N ALA A 492 -24.70 4.28 -8.94
CA ALA A 492 -25.36 3.76 -7.74
C ALA A 492 -24.61 4.31 -6.51
N ALA A 493 -24.73 5.65 -6.33
CA ALA A 493 -24.02 6.37 -5.28
C ALA A 493 -24.76 6.27 -3.94
N GLU A 494 -24.04 6.00 -2.88
CA GLU A 494 -24.55 5.96 -1.51
C GLU A 494 -23.64 6.75 -0.57
N ALA A 495 -24.23 7.49 0.37
CA ALA A 495 -23.47 8.12 1.44
C ALA A 495 -22.91 7.04 2.36
N TYR A 496 -21.64 7.18 2.72
CA TYR A 496 -20.94 6.27 3.62
C TYR A 496 -20.34 7.04 4.80
N LEU A 497 -19.71 6.31 5.73
CA LEU A 497 -19.12 6.93 6.92
C LEU A 497 -18.17 8.08 6.54
N PRO A 498 -18.16 9.19 7.29
CA PRO A 498 -17.12 10.20 7.17
C PRO A 498 -15.79 9.60 7.66
N TRP A 499 -14.69 10.00 7.05
CA TRP A 499 -13.36 9.55 7.49
C TRP A 499 -13.16 8.03 7.49
N THR A 500 -13.76 7.33 6.53
CA THR A 500 -13.63 5.87 6.44
C THR A 500 -12.30 5.45 5.81
N MET A 501 -11.67 4.40 6.36
CA MET A 501 -10.46 3.82 5.76
C MET A 501 -10.72 3.12 4.41
N THR A 502 -11.96 2.84 4.05
CA THR A 502 -12.34 2.23 2.77
C THR A 502 -11.88 3.05 1.57
N VAL A 503 -11.75 4.37 1.72
CA VAL A 503 -11.23 5.27 0.71
C VAL A 503 -9.71 5.48 0.82
N GLY A 504 -8.99 4.57 1.48
CA GLY A 504 -7.54 4.57 1.64
C GLY A 504 -7.04 5.28 2.91
N GLY A 505 -5.73 5.48 2.98
CA GLY A 505 -5.01 6.15 4.07
C GLY A 505 -3.73 6.77 3.53
N MET A 506 -3.86 7.90 2.85
CA MET A 506 -2.81 8.54 2.05
C MET A 506 -1.70 9.15 2.90
N HIS A 507 -0.46 8.97 2.44
CA HIS A 507 0.69 9.69 2.96
C HIS A 507 1.52 10.24 1.80
N GLY A 508 2.04 11.44 1.96
CA GLY A 508 2.81 12.06 0.89
C GLY A 508 3.71 13.18 1.37
N ILE A 509 4.65 13.55 0.51
CA ILE A 509 5.58 14.67 0.71
C ILE A 509 5.57 15.50 -0.56
N VAL A 510 5.34 16.80 -0.43
CA VAL A 510 5.55 17.79 -1.49
C VAL A 510 6.89 18.46 -1.25
N ILE A 511 7.67 18.61 -2.32
CA ILE A 511 8.99 19.25 -2.29
C ILE A 511 8.92 20.48 -3.17
N ASP A 512 9.25 21.62 -2.61
CA ASP A 512 9.40 22.86 -3.38
C ASP A 512 10.73 22.79 -4.16
N PRO A 513 10.69 22.80 -5.50
CA PRO A 513 11.92 22.64 -6.30
C PRO A 513 12.87 23.84 -6.24
N ASP A 514 12.40 25.01 -5.79
CA ASP A 514 13.20 26.24 -5.76
C ASP A 514 13.91 26.40 -4.40
N THR A 515 13.23 26.10 -3.32
CA THR A 515 13.77 26.22 -1.95
C THR A 515 14.32 24.90 -1.40
N GLY A 516 13.86 23.75 -1.90
CA GLY A 516 14.15 22.44 -1.35
C GLY A 516 13.35 22.12 -0.09
N SER A 517 12.40 22.98 0.31
CA SER A 517 11.55 22.70 1.46
C SER A 517 10.63 21.51 1.21
N MET A 518 10.50 20.65 2.21
CA MET A 518 9.71 19.43 2.17
C MET A 518 8.52 19.56 3.11
N THR A 519 7.30 19.39 2.60
CA THR A 519 6.06 19.43 3.39
C THR A 519 5.40 18.07 3.37
N GLY A 520 5.18 17.47 4.54
CA GLY A 520 4.51 16.20 4.69
C GLY A 520 3.00 16.35 4.88
N GLY A 521 2.24 15.36 4.41
CA GLY A 521 0.82 15.19 4.65
C GLY A 521 0.49 13.75 5.07
N CYS A 522 -0.47 13.59 5.97
CA CYS A 522 -0.88 12.28 6.49
C CYS A 522 -2.39 12.19 6.68
N ASP A 523 -2.94 10.98 6.52
CA ASP A 523 -4.37 10.73 6.51
C ASP A 523 -4.95 10.56 7.93
N PRO A 524 -5.93 11.39 8.33
CA PRO A 524 -6.61 11.25 9.62
C PRO A 524 -7.58 10.07 9.69
N ARG A 525 -7.81 9.35 8.56
CA ARG A 525 -8.62 8.12 8.54
C ARG A 525 -7.91 6.94 9.20
N ARG A 526 -6.64 7.14 9.54
CA ARG A 526 -5.76 6.22 10.28
C ARG A 526 -4.93 7.03 11.29
N ASP A 527 -3.99 6.39 11.95
CA ASP A 527 -3.07 7.04 12.89
C ASP A 527 -1.94 7.83 12.19
N GLY A 528 -2.17 8.31 10.97
CA GLY A 528 -1.17 8.93 10.12
C GLY A 528 -0.45 10.11 10.77
N TYR A 529 0.88 10.16 10.62
CA TYR A 529 1.74 11.18 11.23
C TYR A 529 2.89 11.58 10.31
N VAL A 530 3.32 12.83 10.45
CA VAL A 530 4.53 13.38 9.80
C VAL A 530 5.56 13.70 10.88
N ALA A 531 6.78 13.20 10.69
CA ALA A 531 7.93 13.54 11.53
C ALA A 531 9.04 14.18 10.69
N THR A 532 9.82 15.06 11.31
CA THR A 532 10.92 15.78 10.65
C THR A 532 12.26 15.47 11.29
N ALA A 533 13.32 15.62 10.50
CA ALA A 533 14.69 15.63 10.99
C ALA A 533 15.11 17.03 11.41
#